data_8163d07eb23334155e9f3409e5fb8b23
#
_entry.id   8163d07eb23334155e9f3409e5fb8b23
#
_cell.length_a   1.000
_cell.length_b   1.000
_cell.length_c   1.000
_cell.angle_alpha   90.00
_cell.angle_beta   90.00
_cell.angle_gamma   90.00
#
_symmetry.space_group_name_H-M   'P 1'
#
loop_
_entity.id
_entity.type
_entity.pdbx_description
1 polymer ?
#
loop_
_entity_poly.entity_id
_entity_poly.type
_entity_poly.pdbx_seq_one_letter_code
_entity_poly.pdbx_strand_id
1 'polypeptide(L)'
;GTLINEEWAEFFAKNKPRRINITLYGSKNETYENLCHMKDGFDKTIRGIELLKKYEIDVKINGSLVKKNFHDRMEIIDIGEKYDIPVRIDTYMYPSVRERTTPFNFHERLNPEDAAKARVEILHREMGDELFEQYAKQTIYLAEHTEEGDACPGHMTCRAGQSSFVVNWQGMIRSCIVLDQPSYDAFDTTDDFMTLWNKIVKETEEIKTSMECSQCKLRHVCNTCAAAAVAECGDYEGVSKYLCEYTKETVRNL
;
A
#
# COMPACT_ATOMS: atom_id res chain seq x y z
N GLY A 1 9.75 -11.16 -7.47
CA GLY A 1 9.69 -12.62 -7.77
C GLY A 1 10.70 -13.09 -8.80
N THR A 2 11.30 -12.17 -9.58
CA THR A 2 12.17 -12.48 -10.73
C THR A 2 13.46 -13.25 -10.40
N LEU A 3 13.92 -13.19 -9.16
CA LEU A 3 15.14 -13.87 -8.69
C LEU A 3 14.85 -15.17 -7.93
N ILE A 4 13.59 -15.55 -7.75
CA ILE A 4 13.24 -16.82 -7.10
C ILE A 4 13.64 -17.96 -8.03
N ASN A 5 14.49 -18.84 -7.52
CA ASN A 5 14.95 -20.07 -8.16
C ASN A 5 14.75 -21.26 -7.20
N GLU A 6 15.15 -22.46 -7.60
CA GLU A 6 15.00 -23.67 -6.80
C GLU A 6 15.72 -23.55 -5.44
N GLU A 7 16.94 -23.00 -5.40
CA GLU A 7 17.72 -22.80 -4.18
C GLU A 7 16.98 -21.91 -3.17
N TRP A 8 16.41 -20.80 -3.63
CA TRP A 8 15.61 -19.91 -2.77
C TRP A 8 14.32 -20.57 -2.29
N ALA A 9 13.66 -21.30 -3.18
CA ALA A 9 12.43 -22.01 -2.80
C ALA A 9 12.70 -23.09 -1.75
N GLU A 10 13.79 -23.86 -1.87
CA GLU A 10 14.23 -24.83 -0.87
C GLU A 10 14.63 -24.15 0.45
N PHE A 11 15.34 -23.01 0.39
CA PHE A 11 15.67 -22.25 1.58
C PHE A 11 14.42 -21.80 2.34
N PHE A 12 13.42 -21.26 1.63
CA PHE A 12 12.17 -20.85 2.25
C PHE A 12 11.33 -22.05 2.74
N ALA A 13 11.42 -23.20 2.10
CA ALA A 13 10.77 -24.41 2.59
C ALA A 13 11.35 -24.85 3.95
N LYS A 14 12.66 -24.72 4.13
CA LYS A 14 13.35 -25.04 5.40
C LYS A 14 13.15 -23.96 6.47
N ASN A 15 13.02 -22.70 6.06
CA ASN A 15 12.88 -21.53 6.93
C ASN A 15 11.56 -20.82 6.58
N LYS A 16 10.43 -21.51 6.79
CA LYS A 16 9.13 -21.15 6.25
C LYS A 16 8.68 -19.78 6.76
N PRO A 17 8.62 -18.74 5.90
CA PRO A 17 8.03 -17.46 6.28
C PRO A 17 6.52 -17.62 6.43
N ARG A 18 5.88 -16.73 7.17
CA ARG A 18 4.42 -16.73 7.24
C ARG A 18 3.79 -16.49 5.85
N ARG A 19 4.39 -15.60 5.07
CA ARG A 19 3.94 -15.26 3.70
C ARG A 19 5.04 -14.54 2.94
N ILE A 20 5.11 -14.78 1.63
CA ILE A 20 5.95 -14.01 0.70
C ILE A 20 5.03 -13.13 -0.15
N ASN A 21 5.24 -11.81 -0.10
CA ASN A 21 4.55 -10.87 -0.98
C ASN A 21 5.38 -10.66 -2.26
N ILE A 22 4.78 -10.91 -3.41
CA ILE A 22 5.41 -10.70 -4.72
C ILE A 22 4.69 -9.57 -5.43
N THR A 23 5.44 -8.55 -5.86
CA THR A 23 4.89 -7.51 -6.71
C THR A 23 4.77 -8.02 -8.14
N LEU A 24 3.56 -7.95 -8.70
CA LEU A 24 3.27 -8.21 -10.09
C LEU A 24 3.01 -6.86 -10.78
N TYR A 25 3.90 -6.48 -11.69
CA TYR A 25 3.88 -5.16 -12.34
C TYR A 25 3.01 -5.11 -13.60
N GLY A 26 2.51 -6.25 -14.06
CA GLY A 26 1.67 -6.37 -15.24
C GLY A 26 1.36 -7.82 -15.54
N SER A 27 0.57 -8.05 -16.58
CA SER A 27 0.08 -9.37 -17.02
C SER A 27 0.92 -10.01 -18.14
N LYS A 28 1.96 -9.32 -18.63
CA LYS A 28 2.78 -9.74 -19.77
C LYS A 28 4.17 -9.14 -19.78
N ASN A 29 5.09 -9.73 -20.54
CA ASN A 29 6.48 -9.27 -20.65
C ASN A 29 6.59 -7.87 -21.25
N GLU A 30 5.70 -7.47 -22.15
CA GLU A 30 5.69 -6.12 -22.72
C GLU A 30 5.51 -5.04 -21.63
N THR A 31 4.59 -5.25 -20.70
CA THR A 31 4.39 -4.33 -19.56
C THR A 31 5.63 -4.29 -18.66
N TYR A 32 6.26 -5.44 -18.41
CA TYR A 32 7.51 -5.49 -17.64
C TYR A 32 8.67 -4.80 -18.36
N GLU A 33 8.79 -4.93 -19.68
CA GLU A 33 9.81 -4.21 -20.46
C GLU A 33 9.59 -2.69 -20.38
N ASN A 34 8.35 -2.25 -20.57
CA ASN A 34 8.01 -0.83 -20.57
C ASN A 34 8.13 -0.17 -19.19
N LEU A 35 7.81 -0.90 -18.11
CA LEU A 35 7.78 -0.35 -16.75
C LEU A 35 9.07 -0.61 -15.98
N CYS A 36 9.61 -1.82 -16.08
CA CYS A 36 10.74 -2.29 -15.28
C CYS A 36 12.03 -2.47 -16.09
N HIS A 37 12.01 -2.23 -17.40
CA HIS A 37 13.13 -2.47 -18.33
C HIS A 37 13.63 -3.92 -18.29
N MET A 38 12.72 -4.88 -18.11
CA MET A 38 13.02 -6.31 -18.02
C MET A 38 12.14 -7.10 -19.01
N LYS A 39 12.70 -7.52 -20.14
CA LYS A 39 12.00 -8.17 -21.25
C LYS A 39 11.27 -9.46 -20.88
N ASP A 40 11.83 -10.24 -19.97
CA ASP A 40 11.31 -11.54 -19.51
C ASP A 40 10.85 -11.50 -18.05
N GLY A 41 10.58 -10.31 -17.54
CA GLY A 41 10.27 -10.07 -16.12
C GLY A 41 8.97 -10.74 -15.69
N PHE A 42 7.95 -10.74 -16.53
CA PHE A 42 6.68 -11.43 -16.26
C PHE A 42 6.88 -12.95 -16.12
N ASP A 43 7.48 -13.59 -17.14
CA ASP A 43 7.71 -15.03 -17.12
C ASP A 43 8.57 -15.47 -15.93
N LYS A 44 9.60 -14.69 -15.60
CA LYS A 44 10.44 -14.93 -14.40
C LYS A 44 9.64 -14.83 -13.11
N THR A 45 8.76 -13.84 -13.00
CA THR A 45 7.92 -13.66 -11.81
C THR A 45 6.93 -14.81 -11.66
N ILE A 46 6.26 -15.21 -12.74
CA ILE A 46 5.32 -16.35 -12.73
C ILE A 46 6.04 -17.63 -12.34
N ARG A 47 7.21 -17.92 -12.95
CA ARG A 47 8.01 -19.08 -12.56
C ARG A 47 8.39 -19.05 -11.07
N GLY A 48 8.74 -17.87 -10.54
CA GLY A 48 9.02 -17.72 -9.12
C GLY A 48 7.81 -18.03 -8.23
N ILE A 49 6.62 -17.60 -8.64
CA ILE A 49 5.35 -17.93 -7.96
C ILE A 49 5.10 -19.44 -8.01
N GLU A 50 5.24 -20.06 -9.17
CA GLU A 50 5.04 -21.50 -9.35
C GLU A 50 6.00 -22.33 -8.49
N LEU A 51 7.27 -21.91 -8.41
CA LEU A 51 8.26 -22.55 -7.52
C LEU A 51 7.86 -22.44 -6.05
N LEU A 52 7.48 -21.26 -5.58
CA LEU A 52 7.06 -21.08 -4.20
C LEU A 52 5.82 -21.91 -3.87
N LYS A 53 4.85 -21.99 -4.76
CA LYS A 53 3.67 -22.86 -4.59
C LYS A 53 4.03 -24.34 -4.58
N LYS A 54 4.94 -24.79 -5.46
CA LYS A 54 5.46 -26.17 -5.46
C LYS A 54 6.03 -26.58 -4.09
N TYR A 55 6.67 -25.63 -3.39
CA TYR A 55 7.22 -25.83 -2.04
C TYR A 55 6.25 -25.45 -0.91
N GLU A 56 4.97 -25.28 -1.22
CA GLU A 56 3.90 -24.96 -0.26
C GLU A 56 4.18 -23.69 0.57
N ILE A 57 4.81 -22.69 -0.04
CA ILE A 57 5.01 -21.38 0.55
C ILE A 57 3.77 -20.52 0.30
N ASP A 58 3.25 -19.91 1.36
CA ASP A 58 2.13 -18.95 1.25
C ASP A 58 2.60 -17.69 0.48
N VAL A 59 1.94 -17.39 -0.63
CA VAL A 59 2.25 -16.26 -1.51
C VAL A 59 1.07 -15.32 -1.57
N LYS A 60 1.36 -14.03 -1.65
CA LYS A 60 0.40 -12.98 -1.98
C LYS A 60 0.94 -12.14 -3.13
N ILE A 61 0.08 -11.83 -4.09
CA ILE A 61 0.39 -10.88 -5.17
C ILE A 61 0.02 -9.47 -4.70
N ASN A 62 0.95 -8.54 -4.86
CA ASN A 62 0.69 -7.11 -4.75
C ASN A 62 0.84 -6.46 -6.12
N GLY A 63 -0.14 -5.66 -6.54
CA GLY A 63 -0.08 -4.79 -7.71
C GLY A 63 0.00 -3.34 -7.27
N SER A 64 0.75 -2.51 -7.99
CA SER A 64 0.73 -1.06 -7.83
C SER A 64 0.48 -0.44 -9.20
N LEU A 65 -0.64 0.27 -9.33
CA LEU A 65 -1.06 0.80 -10.63
C LEU A 65 -0.42 2.15 -10.91
N VAL A 66 0.07 2.26 -12.13
CA VAL A 66 0.57 3.47 -12.77
C VAL A 66 0.02 3.54 -14.19
N LYS A 67 0.22 4.64 -14.91
CA LYS A 67 -0.28 4.82 -16.29
C LYS A 67 0.14 3.69 -17.23
N LYS A 68 1.36 3.20 -17.09
CA LYS A 68 1.92 2.16 -17.98
C LYS A 68 1.32 0.77 -17.81
N ASN A 69 0.76 0.45 -16.64
CA ASN A 69 0.17 -0.87 -16.35
C ASN A 69 -1.31 -0.82 -15.96
N PHE A 70 -1.95 0.35 -16.10
CA PHE A 70 -3.36 0.52 -15.75
C PHE A 70 -4.28 -0.46 -16.48
N HIS A 71 -3.97 -0.79 -17.72
CA HIS A 71 -4.72 -1.70 -18.55
C HIS A 71 -4.63 -3.16 -18.10
N ASP A 72 -3.60 -3.54 -17.35
CA ASP A 72 -3.38 -4.92 -16.88
C ASP A 72 -4.09 -5.22 -15.54
N ARG A 73 -4.86 -4.28 -14.97
CA ARG A 73 -5.39 -4.40 -13.60
C ARG A 73 -6.28 -5.60 -13.36
N MET A 74 -7.12 -5.95 -14.33
CA MET A 74 -8.02 -7.11 -14.21
C MET A 74 -7.27 -8.42 -14.45
N GLU A 75 -6.39 -8.46 -15.42
CA GLU A 75 -5.55 -9.63 -15.72
C GLU A 75 -4.63 -9.98 -14.54
N ILE A 76 -4.20 -9.00 -13.73
CA ILE A 76 -3.45 -9.27 -12.49
C ILE A 76 -4.33 -10.02 -11.49
N ILE A 77 -5.63 -9.69 -11.38
CA ILE A 77 -6.58 -10.42 -10.52
C ILE A 77 -6.79 -11.84 -11.08
N ASP A 78 -7.01 -11.97 -12.39
CA ASP A 78 -7.20 -13.28 -13.05
C ASP A 78 -5.99 -14.20 -12.83
N ILE A 79 -4.77 -13.66 -12.81
CA ILE A 79 -3.55 -14.42 -12.47
C ILE A 79 -3.63 -14.93 -11.03
N GLY A 80 -4.05 -14.10 -10.09
CA GLY A 80 -4.25 -14.53 -8.70
C GLY A 80 -5.26 -15.66 -8.58
N GLU A 81 -6.40 -15.55 -9.25
CA GLU A 81 -7.44 -16.57 -9.31
C GLU A 81 -6.91 -17.88 -9.91
N LYS A 82 -6.20 -17.79 -11.05
CA LYS A 82 -5.58 -18.95 -11.71
C LYS A 82 -4.67 -19.75 -10.79
N TYR A 83 -3.89 -19.08 -9.96
CA TYR A 83 -2.93 -19.71 -9.05
C TYR A 83 -3.48 -19.92 -7.63
N ASP A 84 -4.74 -19.55 -7.37
CA ASP A 84 -5.33 -19.55 -6.02
C ASP A 84 -4.45 -18.79 -5.02
N ILE A 85 -4.15 -17.55 -5.34
CA ILE A 85 -3.29 -16.65 -4.58
C ILE A 85 -4.05 -15.35 -4.31
N PRO A 86 -4.12 -14.87 -3.07
CA PRO A 86 -4.75 -13.58 -2.78
C PRO A 86 -3.99 -12.44 -3.47
N VAL A 87 -4.75 -11.53 -4.07
CA VAL A 87 -4.22 -10.33 -4.73
C VAL A 87 -4.60 -9.10 -3.93
N ARG A 88 -3.75 -8.09 -3.95
CA ARG A 88 -4.06 -6.72 -3.54
C ARG A 88 -3.51 -5.78 -4.58
N ILE A 89 -4.35 -4.90 -5.08
CA ILE A 89 -3.94 -3.85 -6.02
C ILE A 89 -4.11 -2.50 -5.36
N ASP A 90 -3.00 -1.75 -5.23
CA ASP A 90 -3.01 -0.39 -4.76
C ASP A 90 -3.09 0.56 -5.96
N THR A 91 -4.12 1.41 -5.97
CA THR A 91 -4.35 2.42 -7.02
C THR A 91 -3.78 3.78 -6.65
N TYR A 92 -3.50 4.00 -5.37
CA TYR A 92 -2.80 5.17 -4.87
C TYR A 92 -1.30 4.89 -4.75
N MET A 93 -0.48 5.66 -5.45
CA MET A 93 0.96 5.59 -5.38
C MET A 93 1.51 6.80 -4.61
N TYR A 94 2.24 6.53 -3.53
CA TYR A 94 2.90 7.59 -2.76
C TYR A 94 3.97 8.29 -3.59
N PRO A 95 4.11 9.61 -3.48
CA PRO A 95 5.31 10.31 -3.93
C PRO A 95 6.56 9.77 -3.24
N SER A 96 7.72 9.88 -3.89
CA SER A 96 8.97 9.49 -3.26
C SER A 96 9.35 10.48 -2.17
N VAL A 97 9.54 9.99 -0.95
CA VAL A 97 9.84 10.82 0.22
C VAL A 97 11.19 10.52 0.86
N ARG A 98 11.90 9.50 0.40
CA ARG A 98 13.13 9.03 1.05
C ARG A 98 14.26 8.89 0.07
N GLU A 99 15.47 9.24 0.51
CA GLU A 99 16.76 8.83 -0.08
C GLU A 99 16.88 9.01 -1.60
N ARG A 100 15.89 9.62 -2.22
CA ARG A 100 15.85 9.94 -3.64
C ARG A 100 15.87 11.45 -3.80
N THR A 101 16.90 11.94 -4.46
CA THR A 101 17.05 13.37 -4.78
C THR A 101 16.09 13.81 -5.86
N THR A 102 15.59 12.87 -6.65
CA THR A 102 14.61 13.14 -7.70
C THR A 102 13.21 12.79 -7.21
N PRO A 103 12.26 13.71 -7.25
CA PRO A 103 10.87 13.39 -6.93
C PRO A 103 10.38 12.20 -7.74
N PHE A 104 9.45 11.47 -7.15
CA PHE A 104 8.76 10.40 -7.86
C PHE A 104 8.25 10.93 -9.21
N ASN A 105 8.39 10.12 -10.27
CA ASN A 105 7.95 10.54 -11.60
C ASN A 105 6.43 10.70 -11.63
N PHE A 106 5.94 11.91 -11.41
CA PHE A 106 4.52 12.24 -11.42
C PHE A 106 3.82 11.87 -12.72
N HIS A 107 4.55 11.75 -13.83
CA HIS A 107 3.98 11.36 -15.12
C HIS A 107 3.52 9.90 -15.16
N GLU A 108 4.05 9.03 -14.32
CA GLU A 108 3.64 7.63 -14.24
C GLU A 108 2.46 7.40 -13.26
N ARG A 109 2.28 8.27 -12.29
CA ARG A 109 1.19 8.21 -11.33
C ARG A 109 -0.15 8.45 -12.03
N LEU A 110 -1.16 7.65 -11.69
CA LEU A 110 -2.53 7.92 -12.13
C LEU A 110 -3.01 9.27 -11.58
N ASN A 111 -3.87 9.95 -12.32
CA ASN A 111 -4.62 11.06 -11.75
C ASN A 111 -5.66 10.54 -10.75
N PRO A 112 -6.22 11.39 -9.88
CA PRO A 112 -7.19 10.95 -8.87
C PRO A 112 -8.42 10.26 -9.43
N GLU A 113 -8.92 10.71 -10.58
CA GLU A 113 -10.11 10.17 -11.24
C GLU A 113 -9.87 8.74 -11.74
N ASP A 114 -8.80 8.51 -12.51
CA ASP A 114 -8.45 7.18 -13.00
C ASP A 114 -8.13 6.21 -11.86
N ALA A 115 -7.43 6.70 -10.83
CA ALA A 115 -7.09 5.90 -9.65
C ALA A 115 -8.35 5.48 -8.87
N ALA A 116 -9.31 6.40 -8.71
CA ALA A 116 -10.58 6.15 -8.04
C ALA A 116 -11.45 5.17 -8.83
N LYS A 117 -11.56 5.37 -10.15
CA LYS A 117 -12.29 4.46 -11.03
C LYS A 117 -11.72 3.04 -10.95
N ALA A 118 -10.40 2.91 -11.09
CA ALA A 118 -9.73 1.61 -10.93
C ALA A 118 -10.01 0.98 -9.56
N ARG A 119 -10.02 1.78 -8.49
CA ARG A 119 -10.32 1.29 -7.13
C ARG A 119 -11.72 0.69 -7.04
N VAL A 120 -12.72 1.38 -7.58
CA VAL A 120 -14.11 0.91 -7.57
C VAL A 120 -14.28 -0.36 -8.40
N GLU A 121 -13.70 -0.41 -9.60
CA GLU A 121 -13.74 -1.59 -10.47
C GLU A 121 -13.08 -2.81 -9.81
N ILE A 122 -11.91 -2.63 -9.17
CA ILE A 122 -11.20 -3.68 -8.45
C ILE A 122 -12.01 -4.18 -7.26
N LEU A 123 -12.56 -3.27 -6.45
CA LEU A 123 -13.42 -3.63 -5.32
C LEU A 123 -14.64 -4.43 -5.76
N HIS A 124 -15.30 -4.00 -6.85
CA HIS A 124 -16.44 -4.73 -7.39
C HIS A 124 -16.08 -6.16 -7.82
N ARG A 125 -14.94 -6.30 -8.52
CA ARG A 125 -14.43 -7.62 -8.93
C ARG A 125 -14.07 -8.52 -7.75
N GLU A 126 -13.47 -7.95 -6.68
CA GLU A 126 -13.06 -8.69 -5.47
C GLU A 126 -14.25 -9.11 -4.60
N MET A 127 -15.28 -8.26 -4.49
CA MET A 127 -16.43 -8.48 -3.61
C MET A 127 -17.56 -9.25 -4.28
N GLY A 128 -17.70 -9.13 -5.61
CA GLY A 128 -18.91 -9.53 -6.34
C GLY A 128 -20.08 -8.59 -6.11
N ASP A 129 -21.14 -8.75 -6.91
CA ASP A 129 -22.23 -7.78 -7.01
C ASP A 129 -22.91 -7.48 -5.66
N GLU A 130 -23.28 -8.52 -4.92
CA GLU A 130 -24.06 -8.36 -3.68
C GLU A 130 -23.29 -7.62 -2.57
N LEU A 131 -22.05 -8.04 -2.31
CA LEU A 131 -21.23 -7.39 -1.27
C LEU A 131 -20.80 -5.99 -1.69
N PHE A 132 -20.53 -5.80 -2.98
CA PHE A 132 -20.17 -4.49 -3.50
C PHE A 132 -21.34 -3.50 -3.38
N GLU A 133 -22.58 -3.92 -3.67
CA GLU A 133 -23.76 -3.06 -3.50
C GLU A 133 -23.95 -2.63 -2.03
N GLN A 134 -23.73 -3.55 -1.08
CA GLN A 134 -23.79 -3.23 0.35
C GLN A 134 -22.68 -2.25 0.75
N TYR A 135 -21.46 -2.48 0.30
CA TYR A 135 -20.32 -1.60 0.54
C TYR A 135 -20.56 -0.19 -0.04
N ALA A 136 -21.04 -0.10 -1.28
CA ALA A 136 -21.34 1.17 -1.94
C ALA A 136 -22.41 1.96 -1.18
N LYS A 137 -23.54 1.33 -0.83
CA LYS A 137 -24.59 1.96 -0.04
C LYS A 137 -24.09 2.49 1.30
N GLN A 138 -23.31 1.69 2.02
CA GLN A 138 -22.75 2.11 3.30
C GLN A 138 -21.73 3.26 3.15
N THR A 139 -20.88 3.20 2.13
CA THR A 139 -19.87 4.23 1.88
C THR A 139 -20.52 5.56 1.50
N ILE A 140 -21.52 5.54 0.62
CA ILE A 140 -22.28 6.73 0.23
C ILE A 140 -23.01 7.29 1.46
N TYR A 141 -23.67 6.46 2.25
CA TYR A 141 -24.35 6.88 3.47
C TYR A 141 -23.39 7.58 4.44
N LEU A 142 -22.22 7.03 4.68
CA LEU A 142 -21.20 7.66 5.54
C LEU A 142 -20.71 8.99 4.98
N ALA A 143 -20.53 9.10 3.65
CA ALA A 143 -20.09 10.33 3.01
C ALA A 143 -21.15 11.46 3.13
N GLU A 144 -22.44 11.12 3.13
CA GLU A 144 -23.54 12.07 3.18
C GLU A 144 -23.95 12.46 4.61
N HIS A 145 -23.81 11.54 5.58
CA HIS A 145 -24.35 11.69 6.94
C HIS A 145 -23.27 11.88 8.02
N THR A 146 -22.01 12.00 7.65
CA THR A 146 -20.95 12.33 8.61
C THR A 146 -21.05 13.79 8.99
N GLU A 147 -21.39 14.09 10.25
CA GLU A 147 -21.50 15.46 10.76
C GLU A 147 -20.12 16.10 10.96
N GLU A 148 -20.03 17.42 10.78
CA GLU A 148 -18.85 18.20 11.11
C GLU A 148 -18.76 18.28 12.65
N GLY A 149 -17.63 17.88 13.23
CA GLY A 149 -17.39 18.12 14.67
C GLY A 149 -17.20 16.88 15.54
N ASP A 150 -17.54 15.67 15.11
CA ASP A 150 -17.18 14.43 15.82
C ASP A 150 -15.69 14.09 15.64
N ALA A 151 -14.86 15.10 15.74
CA ALA A 151 -13.43 14.96 15.48
C ALA A 151 -12.74 14.17 16.59
N CYS A 152 -12.25 13.01 16.26
CA CYS A 152 -11.14 12.46 17.02
C CYS A 152 -9.93 13.41 16.84
N PRO A 153 -9.37 13.97 17.92
CA PRO A 153 -8.26 14.92 17.80
C PRO A 153 -7.10 14.24 17.08
N GLY A 154 -6.70 14.80 15.97
CA GLY A 154 -5.53 14.64 15.13
C GLY A 154 -4.43 13.66 15.49
N HIS A 155 -4.75 12.41 15.77
CA HIS A 155 -3.78 11.35 16.06
C HIS A 155 -3.81 10.28 14.97
N MET A 156 -2.71 9.56 14.86
CA MET A 156 -2.66 8.40 13.97
C MET A 156 -3.60 7.31 14.48
N THR A 157 -4.51 6.85 13.60
CA THR A 157 -5.51 5.81 13.94
C THR A 157 -5.12 4.42 13.46
N CYS A 158 -4.00 4.28 12.75
CA CYS A 158 -3.51 3.01 12.24
C CYS A 158 -2.67 2.24 13.27
N ARG A 159 -2.23 1.04 12.93
CA ARG A 159 -1.41 0.19 13.82
C ARG A 159 0.07 0.54 13.87
N ALA A 160 0.53 1.53 13.08
CA ALA A 160 1.91 1.98 13.08
C ALA A 160 2.31 2.52 14.47
N GLY A 161 3.40 2.01 15.03
CA GLY A 161 3.83 2.37 16.37
C GLY A 161 2.91 1.89 17.51
N GLN A 162 1.87 1.08 17.23
CA GLN A 162 1.00 0.49 18.26
C GLN A 162 1.20 -1.03 18.35
N SER A 163 1.12 -1.73 17.23
CA SER A 163 1.27 -3.19 17.16
C SER A 163 2.07 -3.66 15.95
N SER A 164 2.66 -2.75 15.20
CA SER A 164 3.50 -3.06 14.05
C SER A 164 4.68 -2.10 13.91
N PHE A 165 5.78 -2.63 13.43
CA PHE A 165 6.99 -1.90 13.08
C PHE A 165 7.56 -2.42 11.76
N VAL A 166 8.53 -1.72 11.22
CA VAL A 166 9.28 -2.10 10.01
C VAL A 166 10.77 -1.99 10.32
N VAL A 167 11.55 -2.96 9.88
CA VAL A 167 13.01 -2.83 9.79
C VAL A 167 13.37 -2.76 8.32
N ASN A 168 14.01 -1.67 7.91
CA ASN A 168 14.43 -1.49 6.52
C ASN A 168 15.76 -2.20 6.23
N TRP A 169 16.21 -2.15 4.98
CA TRP A 169 17.48 -2.79 4.55
C TRP A 169 18.75 -2.16 5.16
N GLN A 170 18.63 -0.98 5.75
CA GLN A 170 19.73 -0.31 6.46
C GLN A 170 19.76 -0.68 7.95
N GLY A 171 18.82 -1.52 8.41
CA GLY A 171 18.69 -1.89 9.82
C GLY A 171 17.92 -0.88 10.67
N MET A 172 17.30 0.13 10.06
CA MET A 172 16.53 1.13 10.79
C MET A 172 15.14 0.60 11.14
N ILE A 173 14.81 0.57 12.42
CA ILE A 173 13.47 0.27 12.91
C ILE A 173 12.61 1.54 12.89
N ARG A 174 11.38 1.43 12.38
CA ARG A 174 10.41 2.53 12.20
C ARG A 174 8.99 2.08 12.53
N SER A 175 8.10 3.02 12.82
CA SER A 175 6.68 2.73 13.02
C SER A 175 5.96 2.38 11.72
N CYS A 176 6.38 2.92 10.58
CA CYS A 176 5.71 2.78 9.27
C CYS A 176 6.72 2.64 8.13
N ILE A 177 6.34 1.90 7.09
CA ILE A 177 7.18 1.74 5.89
C ILE A 177 7.36 3.05 5.10
N VAL A 178 6.41 3.96 5.18
CA VAL A 178 6.42 5.25 4.46
C VAL A 178 7.07 6.35 5.28
N LEU A 179 6.82 6.41 6.60
CA LEU A 179 7.38 7.45 7.47
C LEU A 179 8.88 7.26 7.67
N ASP A 180 9.64 8.36 7.60
CA ASP A 180 11.07 8.38 7.89
C ASP A 180 11.36 8.49 9.38
N GLN A 181 10.46 9.09 10.14
CA GLN A 181 10.57 9.28 11.58
C GLN A 181 9.29 8.80 12.28
N PRO A 182 9.38 8.29 13.51
CA PRO A 182 10.62 7.99 14.25
C PRO A 182 11.42 6.84 13.63
N SER A 183 12.75 6.90 13.75
CA SER A 183 13.67 5.91 13.17
C SER A 183 14.89 5.71 14.04
N TYR A 184 15.21 4.47 14.39
CA TYR A 184 16.36 4.08 15.22
C TYR A 184 17.14 2.94 14.58
N ASP A 185 18.43 2.84 14.85
CA ASP A 185 19.24 1.69 14.43
C ASP A 185 18.87 0.45 15.28
N ALA A 186 18.32 -0.57 14.65
CA ALA A 186 17.93 -1.82 15.32
C ALA A 186 19.13 -2.65 15.80
N PHE A 187 20.34 -2.34 15.33
CA PHE A 187 21.59 -3.03 15.67
C PHE A 187 22.48 -2.21 16.61
N ASP A 188 22.04 -1.02 17.02
CA ASP A 188 22.71 -0.27 18.07
C ASP A 188 22.61 -1.06 19.39
N THR A 189 23.76 -1.45 19.92
CA THR A 189 23.86 -2.29 21.11
C THR A 189 23.68 -1.53 22.43
N THR A 190 23.46 -0.22 22.37
CA THR A 190 23.25 0.62 23.58
C THR A 190 21.86 0.43 24.16
N ASP A 191 20.87 0.16 23.32
CA ASP A 191 19.49 -0.09 23.70
C ASP A 191 19.07 -1.51 23.31
N ASP A 192 18.22 -2.13 24.14
CA ASP A 192 17.54 -3.35 23.75
C ASP A 192 16.33 -3.06 22.85
N PHE A 193 15.81 -4.08 22.20
CA PHE A 193 14.67 -3.94 21.30
C PHE A 193 13.44 -3.30 21.97
N MET A 194 13.15 -3.63 23.22
CA MET A 194 11.97 -3.09 23.93
C MET A 194 12.15 -1.60 24.23
N THR A 195 13.36 -1.18 24.53
CA THR A 195 13.68 0.24 24.72
C THR A 195 13.48 1.02 23.42
N LEU A 196 13.98 0.50 22.28
CA LEU A 196 13.79 1.11 20.97
C LEU A 196 12.30 1.14 20.58
N TRP A 197 11.58 0.05 20.82
CA TRP A 197 10.16 -0.04 20.57
C TRP A 197 9.36 1.00 21.36
N ASN A 198 9.62 1.14 22.66
CA ASN A 198 8.95 2.11 23.51
C ASN A 198 9.21 3.56 23.07
N LYS A 199 10.42 3.88 22.60
CA LYS A 199 10.73 5.18 22.00
C LYS A 199 9.88 5.44 20.76
N ILE A 200 9.82 4.45 19.84
CA ILE A 200 9.02 4.53 18.62
C ILE A 200 7.54 4.72 18.93
N VAL A 201 6.99 3.94 19.86
CA VAL A 201 5.59 4.07 20.28
C VAL A 201 5.31 5.49 20.75
N LYS A 202 6.08 5.97 21.71
CA LYS A 202 5.92 7.31 22.30
C LYS A 202 5.97 8.42 21.24
N GLU A 203 7.00 8.43 20.40
CA GLU A 203 7.16 9.46 19.38
C GLU A 203 6.10 9.37 18.28
N THR A 204 5.62 8.16 17.96
CA THR A 204 4.53 7.97 16.99
C THR A 204 3.20 8.50 17.55
N GLU A 205 2.94 8.34 18.84
CA GLU A 205 1.74 8.88 19.51
C GLU A 205 1.73 10.41 19.54
N GLU A 206 2.91 11.06 19.53
CA GLU A 206 3.05 12.51 19.49
C GLU A 206 2.79 13.10 18.08
N ILE A 207 2.74 12.27 17.03
CA ILE A 207 2.45 12.73 15.67
C ILE A 207 0.99 13.23 15.59
N LYS A 208 0.85 14.51 15.28
CA LYS A 208 -0.46 15.12 15.02
C LYS A 208 -0.78 15.07 13.54
N THR A 209 -2.05 14.89 13.23
CA THR A 209 -2.59 14.93 11.87
C THR A 209 -3.47 16.16 11.68
N SER A 210 -3.78 16.52 10.44
CA SER A 210 -4.56 17.71 10.11
C SER A 210 -5.91 17.76 10.83
N MET A 211 -6.17 18.86 11.53
CA MET A 211 -7.49 19.14 12.12
C MET A 211 -8.57 19.30 11.04
N GLU A 212 -8.23 19.88 9.88
CA GLU A 212 -9.15 19.97 8.74
C GLU A 212 -9.60 18.58 8.27
N CYS A 213 -8.66 17.62 8.17
CA CYS A 213 -8.99 16.24 7.83
C CYS A 213 -9.85 15.56 8.90
N SER A 214 -9.58 15.83 10.18
CA SER A 214 -10.35 15.28 11.31
C SER A 214 -11.80 15.74 11.31
N GLN A 215 -12.05 16.97 10.87
CA GLN A 215 -13.40 17.56 10.77
C GLN A 215 -14.07 17.35 9.41
N CYS A 216 -13.39 16.76 8.46
CA CYS A 216 -13.88 16.58 7.10
C CYS A 216 -15.08 15.62 7.07
N LYS A 217 -16.11 15.97 6.27
CA LYS A 217 -17.27 15.09 6.03
C LYS A 217 -16.92 13.73 5.45
N LEU A 218 -15.84 13.67 4.68
CA LEU A 218 -15.39 12.41 4.06
C LEU A 218 -14.41 11.61 4.92
N ARG A 219 -14.16 12.00 6.19
CA ARG A 219 -13.13 11.35 7.04
C ARG A 219 -13.33 9.85 7.24
N HIS A 220 -14.58 9.38 7.29
CA HIS A 220 -14.90 7.95 7.47
C HIS A 220 -14.74 7.10 6.20
N VAL A 221 -14.64 7.73 5.05
CA VAL A 221 -14.42 7.07 3.75
C VAL A 221 -13.07 7.40 3.13
N CYS A 222 -12.34 8.37 3.70
CA CYS A 222 -11.02 8.78 3.24
C CYS A 222 -9.92 7.94 3.88
N ASN A 223 -8.94 7.53 3.07
CA ASN A 223 -7.78 6.76 3.50
C ASN A 223 -6.54 7.64 3.76
N THR A 224 -6.74 8.93 4.06
CA THR A 224 -5.61 9.79 4.41
C THR A 224 -4.97 9.38 5.72
N CYS A 225 -3.67 9.60 5.84
CA CYS A 225 -2.92 9.33 7.06
C CYS A 225 -1.71 10.27 7.15
N ALA A 226 -1.04 10.32 8.31
CA ALA A 226 0.16 11.13 8.50
C ALA A 226 1.26 10.86 7.46
N ALA A 227 1.46 9.59 7.08
CA ALA A 227 2.42 9.23 6.05
C ALA A 227 2.07 9.79 4.67
N ALA A 228 0.77 9.78 4.32
CA ALA A 228 0.30 10.41 3.09
C ALA A 228 0.45 11.93 3.14
N ALA A 229 0.14 12.57 4.27
CA ALA A 229 0.31 14.01 4.46
C ALA A 229 1.77 14.44 4.26
N VAL A 230 2.71 13.77 4.92
CA VAL A 230 4.16 14.04 4.73
C VAL A 230 4.59 13.79 3.29
N ALA A 231 4.15 12.69 2.68
CA ALA A 231 4.53 12.35 1.31
C ALA A 231 4.05 13.37 0.28
N GLU A 232 2.83 13.90 0.45
CA GLU A 232 2.20 14.84 -0.48
C GLU A 232 2.52 16.30 -0.19
N CYS A 233 2.65 16.65 1.09
CA CYS A 233 2.71 18.03 1.55
C CYS A 233 4.01 18.39 2.27
N GLY A 234 4.81 17.39 2.68
CA GLY A 234 6.00 17.62 3.50
C GLY A 234 5.72 17.86 4.98
N ASP A 235 4.48 17.70 5.42
CA ASP A 235 4.05 17.99 6.79
C ASP A 235 3.00 16.96 7.25
N TYR A 236 3.05 16.54 8.50
CA TYR A 236 2.09 15.60 9.11
C TYR A 236 0.66 16.16 9.17
N GLU A 237 0.53 17.48 9.34
CA GLU A 237 -0.75 18.20 9.38
C GLU A 237 -1.19 18.69 7.99
N GLY A 238 -0.45 18.34 6.93
CA GLY A 238 -0.75 18.70 5.55
C GLY A 238 -2.04 18.05 5.03
N VAL A 239 -2.77 18.78 4.18
CA VAL A 239 -3.97 18.28 3.49
C VAL A 239 -3.63 17.92 2.05
N SER A 240 -3.59 16.62 1.75
CA SER A 240 -3.31 16.13 0.40
C SER A 240 -4.48 16.41 -0.55
N LYS A 241 -4.29 17.34 -1.47
CA LYS A 241 -5.28 17.62 -2.53
C LYS A 241 -5.55 16.39 -3.39
N TYR A 242 -4.52 15.61 -3.68
CA TYR A 242 -4.68 14.38 -4.45
C TYR A 242 -5.63 13.40 -3.77
N LEU A 243 -5.42 13.13 -2.48
CA LEU A 243 -6.27 12.20 -1.73
C LEU A 243 -7.70 12.74 -1.53
N CYS A 244 -7.86 14.06 -1.38
CA CYS A 244 -9.17 14.68 -1.36
C CYS A 244 -9.95 14.42 -2.64
N GLU A 245 -9.35 14.65 -3.81
CA GLU A 245 -9.98 14.38 -5.10
C GLU A 245 -10.17 12.88 -5.34
N TYR A 246 -9.19 12.04 -5.03
CA TYR A 246 -9.30 10.60 -5.12
C TYR A 246 -10.49 10.05 -4.30
N THR A 247 -10.69 10.55 -3.07
CA THR A 247 -11.82 10.14 -2.23
C THR A 247 -13.16 10.59 -2.80
N LYS A 248 -13.26 11.84 -3.25
CA LYS A 248 -14.47 12.37 -3.90
C LYS A 248 -14.84 11.57 -5.14
N GLU A 249 -13.84 11.31 -6.00
CA GLU A 249 -14.06 10.52 -7.22
C GLU A 249 -14.38 9.05 -6.89
N THR A 250 -13.80 8.48 -5.83
CA THR A 250 -14.20 7.14 -5.37
C THR A 250 -15.67 7.09 -4.99
N VAL A 251 -16.14 8.04 -4.19
CA VAL A 251 -17.56 8.10 -3.79
C VAL A 251 -18.49 8.34 -5.00
N ARG A 252 -18.06 9.13 -5.99
CA ARG A 252 -18.86 9.37 -7.22
C ARG A 252 -19.00 8.14 -8.12
N ASN A 253 -18.03 7.24 -8.10
CA ASN A 253 -18.00 6.04 -8.94
C ASN A 253 -18.64 4.82 -8.27
N LEU A 254 -19.03 4.91 -6.99
CA LEU A 254 -19.83 3.91 -6.29
C LEU A 254 -21.30 4.00 -6.66
#